data_43ac8e3eed3e69b2e905e9ad000e52f3
#
_entry.id   43ac8e3eed3e69b2e905e9ad000e52f3
#
_cell.length_a   1.000
_cell.length_b   1.000
_cell.length_c   1.000
_cell.angle_alpha   90.00
_cell.angle_beta   90.00
_cell.angle_gamma   90.00
#
_symmetry.space_group_name_H-M   'P 1'
#
loop_
_entity.id
_entity.type
_entity.pdbx_description
1 polymer ?
#
loop_
_entity_poly.entity_id
_entity_poly.type
_entity_poly.pdbx_seq_one_letter_code
_entity_poly.pdbx_strand_id
1 'polypeptide(L)' 'MNLIKELEIFRLENKIPQQQLAESLGVAFSTVNRWLNGKSKPNKIQKYHIEKFLKEKQKRKVGVR' A
#
# COMPACT_ATOMS: atom_id res chain seq x y z
N MET A 1 15.11 -0.61 -0.46
CA MET A 1 13.95 -0.05 0.17
C MET A 1 12.80 -1.04 0.28
N ASN A 2 12.14 -1.08 1.40
CA ASN A 2 11.08 -2.05 1.63
C ASN A 2 9.74 -1.49 1.15
N LEU A 3 9.14 -2.16 0.18
CA LEU A 3 7.89 -1.70 -0.40
C LEU A 3 6.77 -1.65 0.62
N ILE A 4 6.71 -2.64 1.51
CA ILE A 4 5.68 -2.67 2.53
C ILE A 4 5.86 -1.52 3.52
N LYS A 5 7.10 -1.18 3.83
CA LYS A 5 7.36 -0.07 4.71
C LYS A 5 6.89 1.24 4.08
N GLU A 6 7.13 1.41 2.79
CA GLU A 6 6.65 2.59 2.09
C GLU A 6 5.14 2.66 2.12
N LEU A 7 4.50 1.52 1.95
CA LEU A 7 3.05 1.45 1.97
C LEU A 7 2.52 1.84 3.35
N GLU A 8 3.17 1.37 4.39
CA GLU A 8 2.74 1.70 5.73
C GLU A 8 2.92 3.18 6.03
N ILE A 9 4.04 3.74 5.63
CA ILE A 9 4.28 5.16 5.82
C ILE A 9 3.23 5.98 5.11
N PHE A 10 2.93 5.62 3.88
CA PHE A 10 1.91 6.32 3.11
C PHE A 10 0.55 6.25 3.81
N ARG A 11 0.20 5.05 4.30
CA ARG A 11 -1.06 4.86 4.97
C ARG A 11 -1.17 5.74 6.22
N LEU A 12 -0.10 5.76 7.01
CA LEU A 12 -0.10 6.52 8.25
C LEU A 12 -0.13 8.02 8.00
N GLU A 13 0.61 8.46 7.01
CA GLU A 13 0.64 9.89 6.69
C GLU A 13 -0.71 10.38 6.20
N ASN A 14 -1.44 9.53 5.50
CA ASN A 14 -2.72 9.91 4.94
C ASN A 14 -3.89 9.42 5.79
N LYS A 15 -3.60 8.83 6.94
CA LYS A 15 -4.62 8.36 7.88
C LYS A 15 -5.61 7.40 7.23
N ILE A 16 -5.07 6.47 6.46
CA ILE A 16 -5.87 5.47 5.76
C ILE A 16 -5.95 4.21 6.59
N PRO A 17 -7.15 3.75 6.97
CA PRO A 17 -7.28 2.49 7.70
C PRO A 17 -6.84 1.31 6.85
N GLN A 18 -6.40 0.23 7.50
CA GLN A 18 -5.97 -0.95 6.78
C GLN A 18 -7.08 -1.52 5.90
N GLN A 19 -8.30 -1.46 6.36
CA GLN A 19 -9.43 -1.93 5.58
C GLN A 19 -9.57 -1.18 4.27
N GLN A 20 -9.46 0.12 4.33
CA GLN A 20 -9.57 0.95 3.13
C GLN A 20 -8.41 0.69 2.19
N LEU A 21 -7.23 0.50 2.77
CA LEU A 21 -6.05 0.19 1.96
C LEU A 21 -6.25 -1.13 1.22
N ALA A 22 -6.77 -2.14 1.92
CA ALA A 22 -7.02 -3.42 1.31
C ALA A 22 -8.00 -3.30 0.14
N GLU A 23 -9.04 -2.52 0.34
CA GLU A 23 -10.03 -2.30 -0.72
C GLU A 23 -9.40 -1.62 -1.92
N SER A 24 -8.55 -0.65 -1.67
CA SER A 24 -7.87 0.06 -2.75
C SER A 24 -6.94 -0.85 -3.55
N LEU A 25 -6.34 -1.81 -2.88
CA LEU A 25 -5.42 -2.73 -3.52
C LEU A 25 -6.10 -3.98 -4.06
N GLY A 26 -7.39 -4.17 -3.75
CA GLY A 26 -8.12 -5.32 -4.24
C GLY A 26 -7.73 -6.62 -3.55
N VAL A 27 -7.34 -6.54 -2.28
CA VAL A 27 -6.98 -7.73 -1.51
C VAL A 27 -7.76 -7.75 -0.21
N ALA A 28 -7.71 -8.89 0.48
CA ALA A 28 -8.41 -9.03 1.75
C ALA A 28 -7.70 -8.21 2.84
N PHE A 29 -8.48 -7.78 3.81
CA PHE A 29 -7.93 -7.07 4.96
C PHE A 29 -6.84 -7.89 5.64
N SER A 30 -7.10 -9.18 5.82
CA SER A 30 -6.13 -10.04 6.50
C SER A 30 -4.81 -10.10 5.74
N THR A 31 -4.86 -9.99 4.42
CA THR A 31 -3.64 -9.98 3.62
C THR A 31 -2.79 -8.75 3.93
N VAL A 32 -3.40 -7.59 3.95
CA VAL A 32 -2.68 -6.36 4.27
C VAL A 32 -2.14 -6.43 5.69
N ASN A 33 -2.96 -6.91 6.61
CA ASN A 33 -2.55 -7.02 8.00
C ASN A 33 -1.31 -7.89 8.15
N ARG A 34 -1.26 -9.01 7.43
CA ARG A 34 -0.10 -9.89 7.48
C ARG A 34 1.13 -9.21 6.89
N TRP A 35 0.97 -8.49 5.80
CA TRP A 35 2.10 -7.78 5.21
C TRP A 35 2.68 -6.78 6.20
N LEU A 36 1.81 -5.98 6.82
CA LEU A 36 2.27 -4.94 7.72
C LEU A 36 2.89 -5.49 8.99
N ASN A 37 2.48 -6.69 9.39
CA ASN A 37 3.05 -7.34 10.55
C ASN A 37 4.24 -8.23 10.24
N GLY A 38 4.67 -8.26 8.98
CA GLY A 38 5.82 -9.04 8.60
C GLY A 38 5.60 -10.53 8.56
N LYS A 39 4.34 -10.96 8.52
CA LYS A 39 4.03 -12.39 8.53
C LYS A 39 3.98 -13.00 7.15
N SER A 40 3.84 -12.20 6.13
CA SER A 40 3.89 -12.69 4.77
C SER A 40 4.33 -11.55 3.87
N LYS A 41 4.66 -11.90 2.64
CA LYS A 41 5.11 -10.91 1.67
C LYS A 41 4.20 -10.94 0.46
N PRO A 42 4.01 -9.81 -0.20
CA PRO A 42 3.20 -9.80 -1.41
C PRO A 42 3.91 -10.58 -2.52
N ASN A 43 3.14 -11.23 -3.35
CA ASN A 43 3.72 -11.91 -4.50
C ASN A 43 4.02 -10.89 -5.59
N LYS A 44 4.52 -11.36 -6.72
CA LYS A 44 4.97 -10.49 -7.78
C LYS A 44 3.86 -9.58 -8.31
N ILE A 45 2.68 -10.14 -8.52
CA ILE A 45 1.56 -9.36 -9.03
C ILE A 45 1.10 -8.36 -7.98
N GLN A 46 1.06 -8.76 -6.74
CA GLN A 46 0.65 -7.88 -5.66
C GLN A 46 1.64 -6.73 -5.49
N LYS A 47 2.92 -7.03 -5.63
CA LYS A 47 3.94 -5.98 -5.57
C LYS A 47 3.71 -4.94 -6.67
N TYR A 48 3.39 -5.41 -7.85
CA TYR A 48 3.13 -4.52 -8.97
C TYR A 48 1.96 -3.58 -8.64
N HIS A 49 0.90 -4.13 -8.08
CA HIS A 49 -0.26 -3.31 -7.73
C HIS A 49 0.08 -2.30 -6.63
N ILE A 50 0.88 -2.70 -5.67
CA ILE A 50 1.29 -1.80 -4.61
C ILE A 50 2.14 -0.66 -5.17
N GLU A 51 3.09 -1.00 -6.02
CA GLU A 51 3.95 0.01 -6.62
C GLU A 51 3.14 1.00 -7.44
N LYS A 52 2.22 0.48 -8.22
CA LYS A 52 1.38 1.34 -9.05
C LYS A 52 0.51 2.25 -8.18
N PHE A 53 -0.06 1.70 -7.12
CA PHE A 53 -0.88 2.47 -6.22
C PHE A 53 -0.09 3.62 -5.60
N LEU A 54 1.10 3.32 -5.09
CA LEU A 54 1.92 4.34 -4.47
C LEU A 54 2.36 5.40 -5.47
N LYS A 55 2.74 4.96 -6.65
CA LYS A 55 3.20 5.86 -7.68
C LYS A 55 2.08 6.82 -8.11
N GLU A 56 0.90 6.30 -8.28
CA GLU A 56 -0.22 7.13 -8.71
C GLU A 56 -0.60 8.15 -7.65
N LYS A 57 -0.58 7.74 -6.40
CA LYS A 57 -0.94 8.65 -5.33
C LYS A 57 0.10 9.75 -5.14
N GLN A 58 1.36 9.39 -5.21
CA GLN A 58 2.43 10.36 -5.07
C GLN A 58 2.47 11.30 -6.25
N LYS A 59 2.30 10.76 -7.44
CA LYS A 59 2.29 11.56 -8.64
C LYS A 59 1.17 12.58 -8.63
N ARG A 60 0.01 12.14 -8.19
CA ARG A 60 -1.14 13.01 -8.11
C ARG A 60 -0.88 14.17 -7.19
N LYS A 61 -0.25 13.88 -6.06
CA LYS A 61 0.09 14.89 -5.11
C LYS A 61 1.05 15.92 -5.70
N VAL A 62 2.01 15.46 -6.44
CA VAL A 62 2.98 16.32 -7.08
C VAL A 62 2.31 17.14 -8.17
N GLY A 63 1.45 16.51 -8.91
CA GLY A 63 0.80 17.16 -10.03
C GLY A 63 -0.08 18.32 -9.66
N VAL A 64 -0.46 18.36 -8.43
CA VAL A 64 -1.33 19.45 -8.00
C VAL A 64 -0.65 20.78 -8.03
N ARG A 65 0.66 20.80 -7.89
CA ARG A 65 1.33 21.99 -7.81
C ARG A 65 1.58 22.61 -8.85
#